data_585717067b74d948b8c12bcaec764097
#
_entry.id   585717067b74d948b8c12bcaec764097
#
_cell.length_a   1.000
_cell.length_b   1.000
_cell.length_c   1.000
_cell.angle_alpha   90.00
_cell.angle_beta   90.00
_cell.angle_gamma   90.00
#
_symmetry.space_group_name_H-M   'P 1'
#
loop_
_entity.id
_entity.type
_entity.pdbx_description
1 polymer ?
#
loop_
_entity_poly.entity_id
_entity_poly.type
_entity_poly.pdbx_seq_one_letter_code
_entity_poly.pdbx_strand_id
1 'polypeptide(L)'
;MADGLKLMQECAINRVILLQLIDGLKSDLECVQMPDEASLLRYCYQVGGTTGLMMCRVLDINEPAALPHAVDLGVAMQLTNICRDIAADAALGRRYIPASMVGALEHTALINPVAALQPQLKQCVAALLDDADGYYRSGEQGLSYLPIRARAGMLVAARVYGAIGEVLRRRDHAYWAGRAIVNKPHKAAITAAVLLAAPFQRALWPPSYRRNFQHNSQLHQPFLDLVVAATQANASPGHER
;
A
#
# COMPACT_ATOMS: atom_id res chain seq x y z
N MET A 1 6.00 22.50 12.22
CA MET A 1 4.80 22.73 11.37
C MET A 1 5.14 23.62 10.15
N ALA A 2 5.88 24.71 10.31
CA ALA A 2 6.31 25.57 9.20
C ALA A 2 7.14 24.84 8.13
N ASP A 3 8.08 23.98 8.52
CA ASP A 3 8.95 23.25 7.60
C ASP A 3 8.19 22.24 6.74
N GLY A 4 7.15 21.59 7.28
CA GLY A 4 6.32 20.66 6.51
C GLY A 4 5.49 21.35 5.43
N LEU A 5 4.91 22.53 5.76
CA LEU A 5 4.18 23.34 4.79
C LEU A 5 5.10 23.88 3.68
N LYS A 6 6.32 24.27 4.05
CA LYS A 6 7.33 24.73 3.09
C LYS A 6 7.71 23.59 2.13
N LEU A 7 8.00 22.39 2.64
CA LEU A 7 8.29 21.21 1.80
C LEU A 7 7.13 20.89 0.86
N MET A 8 5.90 20.97 1.32
CA MET A 8 4.72 20.73 0.49
C MET A 8 4.62 21.73 -0.67
N GLN A 9 4.92 23.01 -0.41
CA GLN A 9 4.95 24.06 -1.43
C GLN A 9 6.11 23.82 -2.41
N GLU A 10 7.30 23.51 -1.92
CA GLU A 10 8.49 23.24 -2.74
C GLU A 10 8.29 22.03 -3.65
N CYS A 11 7.63 20.97 -3.16
CA CYS A 11 7.35 19.76 -3.94
C CYS A 11 6.01 19.82 -4.72
N ALA A 12 5.29 20.94 -4.68
CA ALA A 12 3.97 21.10 -5.30
C ALA A 12 2.99 19.97 -4.93
N ILE A 13 3.01 19.54 -3.65
CA ILE A 13 2.10 18.50 -3.14
C ILE A 13 0.71 19.11 -3.03
N ASN A 14 -0.26 18.49 -3.71
CA ASN A 14 -1.63 18.96 -3.72
C ASN A 14 -2.29 18.84 -2.34
N ARG A 15 -2.98 19.91 -1.92
CA ARG A 15 -3.73 19.94 -0.66
C ARG A 15 -4.77 18.83 -0.54
N VAL A 16 -5.43 18.44 -1.65
CA VAL A 16 -6.42 17.35 -1.65
C VAL A 16 -5.79 16.04 -1.20
N ILE A 17 -4.60 15.70 -1.71
CA ILE A 17 -3.87 14.48 -1.33
C ILE A 17 -3.57 14.49 0.17
N LEU A 18 -3.12 15.62 0.71
CA LEU A 18 -2.85 15.76 2.14
C LEU A 18 -4.12 15.62 2.98
N LEU A 19 -5.23 16.24 2.57
CA LEU A 19 -6.49 16.12 3.29
C LEU A 19 -7.00 14.69 3.31
N GLN A 20 -6.90 13.96 2.20
CA GLN A 20 -7.26 12.54 2.14
C GLN A 20 -6.39 11.69 3.08
N LEU A 21 -5.08 11.95 3.16
CA LEU A 21 -4.21 11.29 4.15
C LEU A 21 -4.65 11.60 5.58
N ILE A 22 -4.91 12.88 5.88
CA ILE A 22 -5.34 13.28 7.22
C ILE A 22 -6.67 12.64 7.59
N ASP A 23 -7.60 12.49 6.65
CA ASP A 23 -8.89 11.83 6.90
C ASP A 23 -8.69 10.34 7.20
N GLY A 24 -7.80 9.66 6.49
CA GLY A 24 -7.42 8.28 6.81
C GLY A 24 -6.79 8.15 8.20
N LEU A 25 -5.88 9.06 8.56
CA LEU A 25 -5.25 9.07 9.90
C LEU A 25 -6.24 9.43 11.01
N LYS A 26 -7.22 10.30 10.74
CA LYS A 26 -8.27 10.62 11.72
C LYS A 26 -9.17 9.43 12.01
N SER A 27 -9.46 8.60 11.01
CA SER A 27 -10.27 7.38 11.22
C SER A 27 -9.62 6.43 12.23
N ASP A 28 -8.31 6.46 12.38
CA ASP A 28 -7.57 5.68 13.38
C ASP A 28 -7.75 6.18 14.83
N LEU A 29 -8.28 7.39 15.01
CA LEU A 29 -8.58 7.95 16.34
C LEU A 29 -9.96 7.52 16.85
N GLU A 30 -10.78 6.93 15.98
CA GLU A 30 -12.11 6.45 16.27
C GLU A 30 -12.09 4.92 16.48
N CYS A 31 -13.26 4.32 16.73
CA CYS A 31 -13.40 2.88 16.79
C CYS A 31 -13.33 2.29 15.38
N VAL A 32 -12.16 1.76 15.00
CA VAL A 32 -11.97 1.16 13.67
C VAL A 32 -12.62 -0.20 13.60
N GLN A 33 -13.67 -0.31 12.77
CA GLN A 33 -14.36 -1.56 12.48
C GLN A 33 -14.73 -1.60 10.99
N MET A 34 -13.82 -2.11 10.15
CA MET A 34 -14.07 -2.15 8.70
C MET A 34 -15.29 -3.04 8.37
N PRO A 35 -16.34 -2.48 7.72
CA PRO A 35 -17.52 -3.26 7.38
C PRO A 35 -17.26 -4.22 6.23
N ASP A 36 -16.55 -3.79 5.22
CA ASP A 36 -16.32 -4.51 3.97
C ASP A 36 -14.94 -4.21 3.37
N GLU A 37 -14.63 -4.95 2.32
CA GLU A 37 -13.37 -4.87 1.60
C GLU A 37 -13.19 -3.52 0.87
N ALA A 38 -14.27 -2.94 0.35
CA ALA A 38 -14.22 -1.64 -0.32
C ALA A 38 -13.81 -0.54 0.67
N SER A 39 -14.35 -0.56 1.88
CA SER A 39 -13.97 0.35 2.98
C SER A 39 -12.51 0.17 3.39
N LEU A 40 -12.03 -1.09 3.47
CA LEU A 40 -10.63 -1.38 3.74
C LEU A 40 -9.72 -0.84 2.65
N LEU A 41 -10.03 -1.07 1.38
CA LEU A 41 -9.22 -0.59 0.24
C LEU A 41 -9.23 0.95 0.16
N ARG A 42 -10.36 1.58 0.47
CA ARG A 42 -10.46 3.03 0.59
C ARG A 42 -9.54 3.59 1.66
N TYR A 43 -9.50 2.95 2.83
CA TYR A 43 -8.56 3.29 3.90
C TYR A 43 -7.09 3.08 3.45
N CYS A 44 -6.79 1.94 2.82
CA CYS A 44 -5.44 1.68 2.29
C CYS A 44 -5.00 2.72 1.26
N TYR A 45 -5.91 3.21 0.41
CA TYR A 45 -5.65 4.33 -0.48
C TYR A 45 -5.33 5.60 0.32
N GLN A 46 -6.17 5.95 1.32
CA GLN A 46 -6.01 7.19 2.09
C GLN A 46 -4.65 7.24 2.81
N VAL A 47 -4.20 6.14 3.43
CA VAL A 47 -2.94 6.16 4.21
C VAL A 47 -1.71 5.67 3.44
N GLY A 48 -1.89 4.82 2.45
CA GLY A 48 -0.81 4.25 1.62
C GLY A 48 -0.74 4.87 0.23
N GLY A 49 -1.85 4.87 -0.52
CA GLY A 49 -1.91 5.39 -1.89
C GLY A 49 -1.57 6.88 -1.99
N THR A 50 -2.09 7.71 -1.08
CA THR A 50 -1.74 9.14 -1.00
C THR A 50 -0.25 9.35 -0.74
N THR A 51 0.37 8.50 0.09
CA THR A 51 1.82 8.52 0.33
C THR A 51 2.58 8.23 -0.96
N GLY A 52 2.12 7.27 -1.78
CA GLY A 52 2.66 7.00 -3.11
C GLY A 52 2.61 8.23 -4.03
N LEU A 53 1.46 8.93 -4.06
CA LEU A 53 1.30 10.17 -4.83
C LEU A 53 2.25 11.29 -4.35
N MET A 54 2.40 11.47 -3.04
CA MET A 54 3.33 12.44 -2.47
C MET A 54 4.79 12.10 -2.81
N MET A 55 5.17 10.81 -2.78
CA MET A 55 6.50 10.37 -3.19
C MET A 55 6.80 10.67 -4.66
N CYS A 56 5.82 10.57 -5.55
CA CYS A 56 5.97 11.00 -6.94
C CYS A 56 6.37 12.49 -7.02
N ARG A 57 5.73 13.35 -6.23
CA ARG A 57 6.06 14.79 -6.19
C ARG A 57 7.46 15.05 -5.64
N VAL A 58 7.84 14.38 -4.55
CA VAL A 58 9.19 14.50 -3.94
C VAL A 58 10.28 14.05 -4.92
N LEU A 59 10.00 13.06 -5.77
CA LEU A 59 10.92 12.54 -6.79
C LEU A 59 10.82 13.26 -8.14
N ASP A 60 10.05 14.34 -8.22
CA ASP A 60 9.79 15.13 -9.43
C ASP A 60 9.24 14.29 -10.61
N ILE A 61 8.36 13.33 -10.28
CA ILE A 61 7.66 12.50 -11.27
C ILE A 61 6.37 13.21 -11.68
N ASN A 62 6.37 13.74 -12.89
CA ASN A 62 5.24 14.49 -13.46
C ASN A 62 4.46 13.67 -14.51
N GLU A 63 4.92 12.44 -14.82
CA GLU A 63 4.27 11.55 -15.78
C GLU A 63 2.93 11.05 -15.22
N PRO A 64 1.76 11.43 -15.82
CA PRO A 64 0.46 11.02 -15.30
C PRO A 64 0.28 9.50 -15.24
N ALA A 65 0.91 8.76 -16.16
CA ALA A 65 0.84 7.30 -16.22
C ALA A 65 1.57 6.63 -15.04
N ALA A 66 2.43 7.34 -14.32
CA ALA A 66 3.12 6.82 -13.13
C ALA A 66 2.21 6.81 -11.89
N LEU A 67 1.28 7.78 -11.79
CA LEU A 67 0.51 8.04 -10.57
C LEU A 67 -0.35 6.87 -10.12
N PRO A 68 -1.12 6.19 -11.00
CA PRO A 68 -1.91 5.03 -10.60
C PRO A 68 -1.06 3.90 -10.02
N HIS A 69 0.09 3.64 -10.57
CA HIS A 69 1.02 2.62 -10.09
C HIS A 69 1.64 2.97 -8.73
N ALA A 70 1.88 4.26 -8.47
CA ALA A 70 2.36 4.72 -7.17
C ALA A 70 1.29 4.54 -6.08
N VAL A 71 0.02 4.79 -6.42
CA VAL A 71 -1.13 4.47 -5.56
C VAL A 71 -1.16 2.99 -5.24
N ASP A 72 -1.06 2.14 -6.26
CA ASP A 72 -1.13 0.69 -6.10
C ASP A 72 -0.02 0.17 -5.18
N LEU A 73 1.21 0.65 -5.34
CA LEU A 73 2.31 0.24 -4.48
C LEU A 73 2.04 0.61 -3.01
N GLY A 74 1.49 1.80 -2.78
CA GLY A 74 1.10 2.25 -1.43
C GLY A 74 0.00 1.38 -0.83
N VAL A 75 -1.04 1.06 -1.60
CA VAL A 75 -2.14 0.16 -1.18
C VAL A 75 -1.62 -1.23 -0.86
N ALA A 76 -0.76 -1.81 -1.72
CA ALA A 76 -0.14 -3.12 -1.49
C ALA A 76 0.61 -3.19 -0.17
N MET A 77 1.45 -2.18 0.09
CA MET A 77 2.23 -2.11 1.34
C MET A 77 1.31 -2.00 2.55
N GLN A 78 0.22 -1.24 2.46
CA GLN A 78 -0.71 -1.06 3.56
C GLN A 78 -1.53 -2.34 3.83
N LEU A 79 -2.02 -3.03 2.81
CA LEU A 79 -2.67 -4.34 2.97
C LEU A 79 -1.74 -5.35 3.66
N THR A 80 -0.46 -5.38 3.26
CA THR A 80 0.54 -6.23 3.90
C THR A 80 0.77 -5.87 5.37
N ASN A 81 0.81 -4.57 5.71
CA ASN A 81 0.91 -4.10 7.09
C ASN A 81 -0.29 -4.56 7.91
N ILE A 82 -1.50 -4.39 7.38
CA ILE A 82 -2.73 -4.81 8.05
C ILE A 82 -2.71 -6.32 8.32
N CYS A 83 -2.37 -7.16 7.34
CA CYS A 83 -2.26 -8.60 7.53
C CYS A 83 -1.20 -8.99 8.57
N ARG A 84 -0.09 -8.25 8.64
CA ARG A 84 0.98 -8.47 9.62
C ARG A 84 0.56 -8.13 11.04
N ASP A 85 -0.18 -7.04 11.20
CA ASP A 85 -0.36 -6.37 12.50
C ASP A 85 -1.76 -6.63 13.11
N ILE A 86 -2.59 -7.54 12.56
CA ILE A 86 -3.98 -7.82 13.02
C ILE A 86 -4.07 -7.97 14.54
N ALA A 87 -3.21 -8.78 15.17
CA ALA A 87 -3.26 -8.98 16.61
C ALA A 87 -2.83 -7.73 17.40
N ALA A 88 -1.87 -6.96 16.89
CA ALA A 88 -1.40 -5.73 17.52
C ALA A 88 -2.45 -4.62 17.40
N ASP A 89 -3.08 -4.47 16.23
CA ASP A 89 -4.16 -3.50 16.01
C ASP A 89 -5.39 -3.85 16.86
N ALA A 90 -5.72 -5.14 16.95
CA ALA A 90 -6.79 -5.63 17.81
C ALA A 90 -6.54 -5.30 19.30
N ALA A 91 -5.30 -5.38 19.76
CA ALA A 91 -4.94 -4.98 21.13
C ALA A 91 -5.12 -3.46 21.37
N LEU A 92 -5.12 -2.65 20.31
CA LEU A 92 -5.42 -1.21 20.34
C LEU A 92 -6.91 -0.90 20.10
N GLY A 93 -7.77 -1.92 20.06
CA GLY A 93 -9.22 -1.75 19.83
C GLY A 93 -9.62 -1.59 18.36
N ARG A 94 -8.73 -1.91 17.41
CA ARG A 94 -8.93 -1.69 15.98
C ARG A 94 -9.13 -3.02 15.24
N ARG A 95 -10.13 -3.08 14.38
CA ARG A 95 -10.37 -4.21 13.47
C ARG A 95 -10.38 -3.72 12.02
N TYR A 96 -9.24 -3.87 11.33
CA TYR A 96 -9.13 -3.54 9.90
C TYR A 96 -9.62 -4.67 8.98
N ILE A 97 -9.57 -5.94 9.42
CA ILE A 97 -10.12 -7.02 8.60
C ILE A 97 -11.63 -6.87 8.43
N PRO A 98 -12.15 -7.02 7.18
CA PRO A 98 -13.55 -6.73 6.86
C PRO A 98 -14.54 -7.65 7.57
N ALA A 99 -15.62 -7.07 8.11
CA ALA A 99 -16.73 -7.88 8.68
C ALA A 99 -17.40 -8.76 7.62
N SER A 100 -17.45 -8.32 6.36
CA SER A 100 -17.95 -9.12 5.24
C SER A 100 -17.22 -10.46 5.05
N MET A 101 -15.92 -10.53 5.46
CA MET A 101 -15.10 -11.74 5.33
C MET A 101 -15.11 -12.61 6.58
N VAL A 102 -15.18 -12.00 7.77
CA VAL A 102 -14.98 -12.71 9.05
C VAL A 102 -16.17 -12.59 10.02
N GLY A 103 -17.23 -11.91 9.62
CA GLY A 103 -18.32 -11.52 10.51
C GLY A 103 -17.97 -10.31 11.38
N ALA A 104 -18.94 -9.81 12.14
CA ALA A 104 -18.76 -8.67 13.05
C ALA A 104 -18.06 -9.13 14.34
N LEU A 105 -16.84 -9.66 14.21
CA LEU A 105 -16.02 -10.08 15.34
C LEU A 105 -15.56 -8.87 16.15
N GLU A 106 -15.63 -9.00 17.47
CA GLU A 106 -14.97 -8.06 18.38
C GLU A 106 -13.46 -8.15 18.22
N HIS A 107 -12.77 -7.00 18.31
CA HIS A 107 -11.32 -6.93 18.16
C HIS A 107 -10.57 -7.90 19.09
N THR A 108 -11.06 -8.11 20.32
CA THR A 108 -10.46 -9.03 21.29
C THR A 108 -10.38 -10.47 20.80
N ALA A 109 -11.34 -10.93 19.98
CA ALA A 109 -11.32 -12.25 19.40
C ALA A 109 -10.19 -12.47 18.37
N LEU A 110 -9.60 -11.40 17.87
CA LEU A 110 -8.50 -11.44 16.90
C LEU A 110 -7.12 -11.54 17.54
N ILE A 111 -6.97 -11.25 18.83
CA ILE A 111 -5.66 -11.28 19.52
C ILE A 111 -5.15 -12.73 19.63
N ASN A 112 -6.01 -13.61 20.17
CA ASN A 112 -5.75 -15.04 20.30
C ASN A 112 -6.99 -15.82 19.86
N PRO A 113 -7.18 -16.03 18.55
CA PRO A 113 -8.42 -16.61 18.05
C PRO A 113 -8.59 -18.06 18.47
N VAL A 114 -9.81 -18.39 18.95
CA VAL A 114 -10.19 -19.77 19.26
C VAL A 114 -10.12 -20.65 18.01
N ALA A 115 -9.87 -21.94 18.19
CA ALA A 115 -9.66 -22.88 17.07
C ALA A 115 -10.77 -22.85 16.01
N ALA A 116 -12.02 -22.63 16.43
CA ALA A 116 -13.17 -22.56 15.52
C ALA A 116 -13.12 -21.36 14.54
N LEU A 117 -12.47 -20.24 14.92
CA LEU A 117 -12.34 -19.04 14.08
C LEU A 117 -11.12 -19.07 13.16
N GLN A 118 -10.10 -19.87 13.51
CA GLN A 118 -8.82 -19.86 12.80
C GLN A 118 -8.93 -20.14 11.30
N PRO A 119 -9.73 -21.12 10.81
CA PRO A 119 -9.84 -21.37 9.38
C PRO A 119 -10.34 -20.17 8.59
N GLN A 120 -11.38 -19.50 9.09
CA GLN A 120 -11.95 -18.30 8.44
C GLN A 120 -10.96 -17.13 8.44
N LEU A 121 -10.25 -16.92 9.55
CA LEU A 121 -9.23 -15.87 9.65
C LEU A 121 -8.05 -16.13 8.72
N LYS A 122 -7.59 -17.37 8.59
CA LYS A 122 -6.57 -17.75 7.61
C LYS A 122 -7.01 -17.47 6.18
N GLN A 123 -8.24 -17.83 5.85
CA GLN A 123 -8.81 -17.56 4.52
C GLN A 123 -8.90 -16.06 4.23
N CYS A 124 -9.32 -15.27 5.20
CA CYS A 124 -9.34 -13.81 5.09
C CYS A 124 -7.93 -13.24 4.81
N VAL A 125 -6.94 -13.63 5.62
CA VAL A 125 -5.55 -13.16 5.42
C VAL A 125 -5.00 -13.61 4.07
N ALA A 126 -5.30 -14.84 3.62
CA ALA A 126 -4.89 -15.32 2.31
C ALA A 126 -5.46 -14.45 1.19
N ALA A 127 -6.76 -14.16 1.22
CA ALA A 127 -7.42 -13.32 0.22
C ALA A 127 -6.84 -11.90 0.18
N LEU A 128 -6.67 -11.25 1.35
CA LEU A 128 -6.09 -9.91 1.42
C LEU A 128 -4.63 -9.86 0.92
N LEU A 129 -3.85 -10.92 1.14
CA LEU A 129 -2.49 -11.01 0.59
C LEU A 129 -2.48 -11.26 -0.92
N ASP A 130 -3.45 -11.99 -1.45
CA ASP A 130 -3.60 -12.20 -2.90
C ASP A 130 -4.00 -10.89 -3.60
N ASP A 131 -4.86 -10.08 -2.98
CA ASP A 131 -5.17 -8.72 -3.43
C ASP A 131 -3.91 -7.84 -3.40
N ALA A 132 -3.16 -7.86 -2.29
CA ALA A 132 -1.91 -7.13 -2.20
C ALA A 132 -0.94 -7.50 -3.32
N ASP A 133 -0.84 -8.77 -3.72
CA ASP A 133 -0.01 -9.21 -4.84
C ASP A 133 -0.47 -8.61 -6.17
N GLY A 134 -1.78 -8.41 -6.36
CA GLY A 134 -2.34 -7.69 -7.51
C GLY A 134 -1.83 -6.25 -7.58
N TYR A 135 -1.92 -5.55 -6.46
CA TYR A 135 -1.44 -4.18 -6.31
C TYR A 135 0.10 -4.09 -6.42
N TYR A 136 0.88 -5.03 -5.85
CA TYR A 136 2.33 -5.07 -6.04
C TYR A 136 2.72 -5.23 -7.50
N ARG A 137 2.07 -6.15 -8.23
CA ARG A 137 2.35 -6.35 -9.67
C ARG A 137 2.11 -5.08 -10.47
N SER A 138 1.05 -4.34 -10.18
CA SER A 138 0.77 -3.05 -10.82
C SER A 138 1.80 -2.00 -10.39
N GLY A 139 2.06 -1.84 -9.10
CA GLY A 139 3.01 -0.87 -8.55
C GLY A 139 4.42 -1.05 -9.12
N GLU A 140 4.91 -2.28 -9.24
CA GLU A 140 6.22 -2.58 -9.85
C GLU A 140 6.30 -2.16 -11.33
N GLN A 141 5.20 -2.18 -12.06
CA GLN A 141 5.18 -1.70 -13.44
C GLN A 141 5.47 -0.19 -13.51
N GLY A 142 5.00 0.58 -12.54
CA GLY A 142 5.22 2.02 -12.45
C GLY A 142 6.66 2.42 -12.12
N LEU A 143 7.46 1.51 -11.58
CA LEU A 143 8.85 1.82 -11.21
C LEU A 143 9.70 2.31 -12.38
N SER A 144 9.32 1.94 -13.61
CA SER A 144 10.02 2.39 -14.82
C SER A 144 9.99 3.90 -15.04
N TYR A 145 9.02 4.62 -14.46
CA TYR A 145 8.92 6.08 -14.52
C TYR A 145 9.87 6.80 -13.53
N LEU A 146 10.39 6.08 -12.55
CA LEU A 146 11.29 6.65 -11.55
C LEU A 146 12.73 6.85 -12.10
N PRO A 147 13.51 7.81 -11.58
CA PRO A 147 14.94 7.85 -11.77
C PRO A 147 15.61 6.53 -11.34
N ILE A 148 16.65 6.09 -12.06
CA ILE A 148 17.23 4.73 -11.88
C ILE A 148 17.61 4.41 -10.43
N ARG A 149 18.13 5.37 -9.67
CA ARG A 149 18.50 5.16 -8.26
C ARG A 149 17.27 4.96 -7.37
N ALA A 150 16.23 5.77 -7.55
CA ALA A 150 14.97 5.64 -6.83
C ALA A 150 14.25 4.34 -7.21
N ARG A 151 14.30 3.95 -8.48
CA ARG A 151 13.70 2.74 -9.05
C ARG A 151 14.22 1.47 -8.35
N ALA A 152 15.55 1.33 -8.24
CA ALA A 152 16.14 0.19 -7.55
C ALA A 152 15.77 0.16 -6.06
N GLY A 153 15.82 1.30 -5.38
CA GLY A 153 15.44 1.42 -3.96
C GLY A 153 13.98 1.06 -3.72
N MET A 154 13.07 1.56 -4.56
CA MET A 154 11.63 1.25 -4.45
C MET A 154 11.33 -0.22 -4.76
N LEU A 155 12.03 -0.83 -5.73
CA LEU A 155 11.88 -2.25 -6.00
C LEU A 155 12.33 -3.10 -4.80
N VAL A 156 13.46 -2.76 -4.18
CA VAL A 156 13.91 -3.43 -2.95
C VAL A 156 12.88 -3.27 -1.83
N ALA A 157 12.34 -2.06 -1.63
CA ALA A 157 11.30 -1.82 -0.63
C ALA A 157 10.05 -2.67 -0.91
N ALA A 158 9.54 -2.67 -2.14
CA ALA A 158 8.39 -3.48 -2.54
C ALA A 158 8.62 -4.97 -2.26
N ARG A 159 9.78 -5.51 -2.63
CA ARG A 159 10.11 -6.92 -2.40
C ARG A 159 10.28 -7.27 -0.92
N VAL A 160 10.85 -6.37 -0.12
CA VAL A 160 10.99 -6.58 1.33
C VAL A 160 9.62 -6.56 2.01
N TYR A 161 8.72 -5.65 1.60
CA TYR A 161 7.35 -5.63 2.13
C TYR A 161 6.56 -6.87 1.67
N GLY A 162 6.60 -7.23 0.40
CA GLY A 162 5.95 -8.45 -0.11
C GLY A 162 6.45 -9.72 0.60
N ALA A 163 7.73 -9.76 0.99
CA ALA A 163 8.29 -10.87 1.75
C ALA A 163 7.67 -11.03 3.15
N ILE A 164 7.05 -10.00 3.73
CA ILE A 164 6.24 -10.14 4.95
C ILE A 164 5.04 -11.04 4.69
N GLY A 165 4.34 -10.84 3.57
CA GLY A 165 3.27 -11.72 3.12
C GLY A 165 3.72 -13.16 2.95
N GLU A 166 4.92 -13.38 2.37
CA GLU A 166 5.50 -14.71 2.26
C GLU A 166 5.78 -15.39 3.62
N VAL A 167 6.20 -14.61 4.63
CA VAL A 167 6.35 -15.13 5.99
C VAL A 167 5.00 -15.57 6.56
N LEU A 168 3.92 -14.83 6.32
CA LEU A 168 2.57 -15.21 6.74
C LEU A 168 2.08 -16.47 6.01
N ARG A 169 2.27 -16.56 4.69
CA ARG A 169 1.91 -17.75 3.89
C ARG A 169 2.62 -19.01 4.39
N ARG A 170 3.93 -18.93 4.69
CA ARG A 170 4.71 -20.06 5.25
C ARG A 170 4.23 -20.53 6.62
N ARG A 171 3.53 -19.66 7.38
CA ARG A 171 2.89 -19.95 8.66
C ARG A 171 1.42 -20.32 8.51
N ASP A 172 1.01 -20.68 7.30
CA ASP A 172 -0.40 -20.99 7.00
C ASP A 172 -1.33 -19.83 7.43
N HIS A 173 -0.88 -18.59 7.17
CA HIS A 173 -1.59 -17.33 7.47
C HIS A 173 -1.90 -17.10 8.97
N ALA A 174 -1.27 -17.86 9.86
CA ALA A 174 -1.48 -17.75 11.31
C ALA A 174 -0.77 -16.50 11.87
N TYR A 175 -1.37 -15.31 11.72
CA TYR A 175 -0.81 -14.05 12.22
C TYR A 175 -0.66 -14.02 13.75
N TRP A 176 -1.49 -14.77 14.49
CA TRP A 176 -1.43 -14.91 15.96
C TRP A 176 -0.22 -15.74 16.44
N ALA A 177 0.48 -16.44 15.57
CA ALA A 177 1.73 -17.14 15.91
C ALA A 177 2.94 -16.19 16.10
N GLY A 178 2.69 -14.90 16.22
CA GLY A 178 3.67 -13.84 16.39
C GLY A 178 3.88 -13.01 15.14
N ARG A 179 4.37 -11.78 15.34
CA ARG A 179 4.53 -10.80 14.25
C ARG A 179 5.42 -11.34 13.12
N ALA A 180 4.96 -11.25 11.89
CA ALA A 180 5.73 -11.64 10.72
C ALA A 180 6.84 -10.61 10.45
N ILE A 181 8.10 -11.04 10.54
CA ILE A 181 9.28 -10.17 10.37
C ILE A 181 10.21 -10.77 9.33
N VAL A 182 10.63 -9.95 8.37
CA VAL A 182 11.75 -10.26 7.47
C VAL A 182 13.05 -9.90 8.19
N ASN A 183 13.84 -10.90 8.55
CA ASN A 183 15.10 -10.70 9.27
C ASN A 183 16.19 -10.04 8.41
N LYS A 184 17.25 -9.52 9.06
CA LYS A 184 18.33 -8.80 8.37
C LYS A 184 19.00 -9.63 7.25
N PRO A 185 19.37 -10.91 7.45
CA PRO A 185 19.94 -11.72 6.38
C PRO A 185 18.98 -11.88 5.17
N HIS A 186 17.70 -12.07 5.42
CA HIS A 186 16.71 -12.20 4.34
C HIS A 186 16.54 -10.87 3.57
N LYS A 187 16.51 -9.73 4.26
CA LYS A 187 16.52 -8.41 3.61
C LYS A 187 17.76 -8.22 2.73
N ALA A 188 18.94 -8.59 3.25
CA ALA A 188 20.19 -8.53 2.48
C ALA A 188 20.15 -9.44 1.24
N ALA A 189 19.62 -10.66 1.38
CA ALA A 189 19.44 -11.59 0.26
C ALA A 189 18.48 -11.03 -0.81
N ILE A 190 17.34 -10.46 -0.41
CA ILE A 190 16.40 -9.79 -1.33
C ILE A 190 17.10 -8.64 -2.06
N THR A 191 17.83 -7.79 -1.33
CA THR A 191 18.55 -6.65 -1.93
C THR A 191 19.59 -7.14 -2.94
N ALA A 192 20.39 -8.14 -2.57
CA ALA A 192 21.39 -8.71 -3.48
C ALA A 192 20.73 -9.33 -4.73
N ALA A 193 19.63 -10.06 -4.56
CA ALA A 193 18.89 -10.65 -5.67
C ALA A 193 18.35 -9.60 -6.63
N VAL A 194 17.79 -8.48 -6.11
CA VAL A 194 17.30 -7.37 -6.93
C VAL A 194 18.45 -6.73 -7.72
N LEU A 195 19.59 -6.48 -7.08
CA LEU A 195 20.74 -5.82 -7.72
C LEU A 195 21.41 -6.73 -8.76
N LEU A 196 21.60 -8.01 -8.46
CA LEU A 196 22.17 -8.98 -9.38
C LEU A 196 21.28 -9.26 -10.60
N ALA A 197 19.98 -9.29 -10.38
CA ALA A 197 19.00 -9.50 -11.45
C ALA A 197 18.62 -8.20 -12.18
N ALA A 198 19.17 -7.04 -11.79
CA ALA A 198 18.79 -5.74 -12.33
C ALA A 198 18.78 -5.66 -13.87
N PRO A 199 19.75 -6.23 -14.63
CA PRO A 199 19.72 -6.22 -16.09
C PRO A 199 18.53 -6.98 -16.71
N PHE A 200 17.97 -7.93 -15.98
CA PHE A 200 16.86 -8.79 -16.44
C PHE A 200 15.50 -8.35 -15.86
N GLN A 201 15.50 -7.42 -14.92
CA GLN A 201 14.28 -6.94 -14.26
C GLN A 201 13.58 -5.90 -15.14
N ARG A 202 12.48 -6.31 -15.80
CA ARG A 202 11.68 -5.40 -16.64
C ARG A 202 11.19 -4.15 -15.89
N ALA A 203 10.96 -4.25 -14.58
CA ALA A 203 10.59 -3.12 -13.73
C ALA A 203 11.66 -2.01 -13.72
N LEU A 204 12.91 -2.33 -13.98
CA LEU A 204 14.03 -1.39 -14.01
C LEU A 204 14.31 -0.81 -15.40
N TRP A 205 13.60 -1.23 -16.43
CA TRP A 205 13.79 -0.74 -17.79
C TRP A 205 13.01 0.55 -18.04
N PRO A 206 13.50 1.47 -18.89
CA PRO A 206 12.78 2.69 -19.25
C PRO A 206 11.43 2.39 -19.91
N PRO A 207 10.42 3.28 -19.76
CA PRO A 207 9.09 3.08 -20.35
C PRO A 207 9.10 2.90 -21.86
N SER A 208 10.06 3.53 -22.57
CA SER A 208 10.22 3.46 -24.04
C SER A 208 10.42 2.03 -24.57
N TYR A 209 10.88 1.10 -23.74
CA TYR A 209 11.02 -0.32 -24.09
C TYR A 209 9.77 -1.15 -23.80
N ARG A 210 8.72 -0.53 -23.25
CA ARG A 210 7.47 -1.20 -22.86
C ARG A 210 6.35 -0.73 -23.77
N ARG A 211 5.99 -1.53 -24.75
CA ARG A 211 4.77 -1.29 -25.56
C ARG A 211 3.55 -1.61 -24.69
N ASN A 212 2.65 -0.61 -24.53
CA ASN A 212 1.27 -0.73 -24.04
C ASN A 212 1.07 -1.33 -22.63
N PHE A 213 1.71 -0.78 -21.58
CA PHE A 213 1.24 -1.01 -20.22
C PHE A 213 0.10 -0.03 -19.92
N GLN A 214 -1.14 -0.51 -20.01
CA GLN A 214 -2.29 0.21 -19.47
C GLN A 214 -2.48 -0.24 -18.01
N HIS A 215 -2.64 0.73 -17.12
CA HIS A 215 -3.02 0.46 -15.74
C HIS A 215 -4.40 -0.22 -15.69
N ASN A 216 -4.55 -1.23 -14.84
CA ASN A 216 -5.84 -1.86 -14.61
C ASN A 216 -6.70 -0.98 -13.69
N SER A 217 -7.57 -0.17 -14.27
CA SER A 217 -8.44 0.75 -13.54
C SER A 217 -9.43 0.06 -12.60
N GLN A 218 -9.67 -1.25 -12.74
CA GLN A 218 -10.54 -2.00 -11.82
C GLN A 218 -9.97 -2.04 -10.40
N LEU A 219 -8.63 -1.96 -10.24
CA LEU A 219 -7.99 -1.88 -8.93
C LEU A 219 -8.43 -0.64 -8.14
N HIS A 220 -8.81 0.45 -8.81
CA HIS A 220 -9.18 1.70 -8.18
C HIS A 220 -10.69 1.85 -7.95
N GLN A 221 -11.53 0.91 -8.38
CA GLN A 221 -12.99 1.02 -8.24
C GLN A 221 -13.45 1.33 -6.81
N PRO A 222 -12.88 0.73 -5.75
CA PRO A 222 -13.32 1.00 -4.37
C PRO A 222 -13.08 2.44 -3.89
N PHE A 223 -12.16 3.17 -4.52
CA PHE A 223 -11.75 4.52 -4.12
C PHE A 223 -11.57 5.47 -5.32
N LEU A 224 -12.27 5.18 -6.43
CA LEU A 224 -12.15 5.93 -7.69
C LEU A 224 -12.44 7.43 -7.53
N ASP A 225 -13.45 7.77 -6.73
CA ASP A 225 -13.83 9.15 -6.42
C ASP A 225 -12.68 9.93 -5.77
N LEU A 226 -11.93 9.31 -4.88
CA LEU A 226 -10.78 9.91 -4.21
C LEU A 226 -9.61 10.11 -5.18
N VAL A 227 -9.33 9.11 -6.04
CA VAL A 227 -8.29 9.23 -7.08
C VAL A 227 -8.63 10.34 -8.06
N VAL A 228 -9.87 10.42 -8.53
CA VAL A 228 -10.33 11.47 -9.45
C VAL A 228 -10.17 12.85 -8.81
N ALA A 229 -10.60 13.03 -7.56
CA ALA A 229 -10.43 14.28 -6.84
C ALA A 229 -8.95 14.71 -6.71
N ALA A 230 -8.06 13.76 -6.41
CA ALA A 230 -6.62 14.01 -6.30
C ALA A 230 -5.98 14.38 -7.65
N THR A 231 -6.43 13.77 -8.75
CA THR A 231 -5.88 14.01 -10.09
C THR A 231 -6.42 15.30 -10.73
N GLN A 232 -7.69 15.61 -10.56
CA GLN A 232 -8.30 16.86 -11.07
C GLN A 232 -7.70 18.10 -10.40
N ALA A 233 -7.45 18.04 -9.11
CA ALA A 233 -6.79 19.11 -8.39
C ALA A 233 -5.33 19.33 -8.85
N ASN A 234 -4.67 18.34 -9.43
CA ASN A 234 -3.35 18.48 -10.05
C ASN A 234 -3.38 19.15 -11.44
N ALA A 235 -4.51 19.11 -12.13
CA ALA A 235 -4.67 19.72 -13.46
C ALA A 235 -5.02 21.22 -13.42
N SER A 236 -5.42 21.74 -12.26
CA SER A 236 -5.69 23.17 -12.05
C SER A 236 -4.49 23.81 -11.35
N PRO A 237 -3.54 24.44 -12.07
CA PRO A 237 -2.51 25.24 -11.42
C PRO A 237 -3.23 26.42 -10.73
N GLY A 238 -3.08 26.48 -9.40
CA GLY A 238 -3.74 27.44 -8.55
C GLY A 238 -3.64 28.88 -9.04
N HIS A 239 -4.77 29.43 -9.44
CA HIS A 239 -5.04 30.86 -9.45
C HIS A 239 -5.73 31.18 -8.12
N GLU A 240 -4.98 31.18 -7.03
CA GLU A 240 -5.32 31.94 -5.85
C GLU A 240 -4.06 32.61 -5.34
N ARG A 241 -4.00 33.92 -5.67
CA ARG A 241 -3.03 34.88 -5.13
C ARG A 241 -3.44 35.28 -3.72
#